data_9c5fdcf4c1f118d75a0c64467131979c
#
_entry.id   9c5fdcf4c1f118d75a0c64467131979c
#
_cell.length_a   1.000
_cell.length_b   1.000
_cell.length_c   1.000
_cell.angle_alpha   90.00
_cell.angle_beta   90.00
_cell.angle_gamma   90.00
#
_symmetry.space_group_name_H-M   'P 1'
#
loop_
_entity.id
_entity.type
_entity.pdbx_description
1 polymer ?
#
loop_
_entity_poly.entity_id
_entity_poly.type
_entity_poly.pdbx_seq_one_letter_code
_entity_poly.pdbx_strand_id
1 'polypeptide(L)'
;MLLDAGHRVTVLDDLRTGHRAALAPDATHVDLPVHEAAQVLTPDAGYDGVLHFAALIAAGESMVRPEAYWHANTVSSIALVDAVRNARVPRLVFSSTAAVYGNPVELPIPETAVKAPTNTYGATKLAVDLVLTSEAVAHDLAAVSLRYFNVAGAYLRDGLAIGERHDPETHLIPIALDVAAGRREKLQLFGDDYPTPDGTCVRDYIHVEDLARAHLLALTAAVPGRHRIYNLGNGSGFTNRQVVDVVREVTGHPLPVEIAPRRDGDPAALVASADLARQELGWVPEKPTLTDMVGDAWAFYRAHVLEQS
;
A
#
# COMPACT_ATOMS: atom_id res chain seq x y z
N MET A 1 -13.15 -8.06 -6.49
CA MET A 1 -12.29 -8.51 -7.61
C MET A 1 -12.03 -10.02 -7.59
N LEU A 2 -11.37 -10.63 -6.58
CA LEU A 2 -11.19 -12.10 -6.53
C LEU A 2 -12.54 -12.84 -6.49
N LEU A 3 -13.47 -12.38 -5.64
CA LEU A 3 -14.82 -12.93 -5.55
C LEU A 3 -15.56 -12.80 -6.90
N ASP A 4 -15.44 -11.65 -7.57
CA ASP A 4 -16.05 -11.41 -8.89
C ASP A 4 -15.47 -12.32 -9.98
N ALA A 5 -14.20 -12.72 -9.82
CA ALA A 5 -13.53 -13.69 -10.67
C ALA A 5 -13.88 -15.16 -10.31
N GLY A 6 -14.78 -15.38 -9.36
CA GLY A 6 -15.24 -16.72 -8.95
C GLY A 6 -14.34 -17.44 -7.96
N HIS A 7 -13.36 -16.76 -7.36
CA HIS A 7 -12.52 -17.36 -6.32
C HIS A 7 -13.22 -17.42 -4.96
N ARG A 8 -12.92 -18.44 -4.18
CA ARG A 8 -13.23 -18.46 -2.75
C ARG A 8 -12.15 -17.68 -2.01
N VAL A 9 -12.54 -16.71 -1.19
CA VAL A 9 -11.62 -15.81 -0.49
C VAL A 9 -11.76 -16.00 1.01
N THR A 10 -10.63 -16.23 1.67
CA THR A 10 -10.52 -16.21 3.13
C THR A 10 -9.67 -14.99 3.53
N VAL A 11 -10.21 -14.12 4.36
CA VAL A 11 -9.52 -12.96 4.94
C VAL A 11 -9.11 -13.33 6.35
N LEU A 12 -7.80 -13.36 6.60
CA LEU A 12 -7.22 -13.52 7.93
C LEU A 12 -6.77 -12.16 8.42
N ASP A 13 -7.44 -11.62 9.44
CA ASP A 13 -7.22 -10.27 9.96
C ASP A 13 -7.71 -10.19 11.41
N ASP A 14 -6.88 -9.70 12.33
CA ASP A 14 -7.23 -9.49 13.74
C ASP A 14 -7.96 -8.15 13.98
N LEU A 15 -8.21 -7.41 12.91
CA LEU A 15 -8.89 -6.10 12.90
C LEU A 15 -8.27 -5.06 13.85
N ARG A 16 -6.98 -5.20 14.18
CA ARG A 16 -6.25 -4.29 15.08
C ARG A 16 -6.26 -2.86 14.55
N THR A 17 -6.09 -2.70 13.25
CA THR A 17 -6.17 -1.43 12.52
C THR A 17 -7.21 -1.49 11.39
N GLY A 18 -7.75 -2.67 11.13
CA GLY A 18 -8.75 -2.93 10.11
C GLY A 18 -10.17 -2.61 10.59
N HIS A 19 -11.10 -2.52 9.65
CA HIS A 19 -12.50 -2.25 9.92
C HIS A 19 -13.37 -3.40 9.42
N ARG A 20 -14.23 -3.93 10.27
CA ARG A 20 -15.16 -5.02 9.91
C ARG A 20 -16.04 -4.65 8.70
N ALA A 21 -16.40 -3.38 8.56
CA ALA A 21 -17.18 -2.88 7.42
C ALA A 21 -16.43 -2.93 6.07
N ALA A 22 -15.10 -3.14 6.07
CA ALA A 22 -14.30 -3.33 4.87
C ALA A 22 -14.25 -4.79 4.40
N LEU A 23 -14.77 -5.73 5.19
CA LEU A 23 -14.82 -7.14 4.80
C LEU A 23 -15.91 -7.36 3.76
N ALA A 24 -15.57 -7.95 2.62
CA ALA A 24 -16.54 -8.30 1.61
C ALA A 24 -17.51 -9.37 2.17
N PRO A 25 -18.84 -9.22 1.97
CA PRO A 25 -19.84 -10.11 2.56
C PRO A 25 -19.65 -11.59 2.23
N ASP A 26 -19.17 -11.88 0.99
CA ASP A 26 -18.99 -13.24 0.49
C ASP A 26 -17.59 -13.82 0.81
N ALA A 27 -16.74 -13.09 1.51
CA ALA A 27 -15.46 -13.59 1.98
C ALA A 27 -15.61 -14.26 3.36
N THR A 28 -14.90 -15.38 3.56
CA THR A 28 -14.78 -15.97 4.90
C THR A 28 -13.79 -15.14 5.72
N HIS A 29 -14.23 -14.59 6.86
CA HIS A 29 -13.33 -13.89 7.79
C HIS A 29 -12.87 -14.84 8.89
N VAL A 30 -11.58 -14.84 9.17
CA VAL A 30 -10.95 -15.54 10.30
C VAL A 30 -10.25 -14.49 11.16
N ASP A 31 -10.76 -14.29 12.37
CA ASP A 31 -10.25 -13.31 13.34
C ASP A 31 -9.02 -13.89 14.05
N LEU A 32 -7.87 -13.78 13.41
CA LEU A 32 -6.57 -14.22 13.91
C LEU A 32 -5.47 -13.29 13.42
N PRO A 33 -4.41 -13.09 14.23
CA PRO A 33 -3.22 -12.39 13.78
C PRO A 33 -2.43 -13.24 12.77
N VAL A 34 -1.73 -12.57 11.86
CA VAL A 34 -1.05 -13.24 10.73
C VAL A 34 -0.01 -14.29 11.16
N HIS A 35 0.62 -14.15 12.33
CA HIS A 35 1.57 -15.14 12.84
C HIS A 35 0.93 -16.47 13.25
N GLU A 36 -0.40 -16.50 13.34
CA GLU A 36 -1.19 -17.72 13.60
C GLU A 36 -1.78 -18.33 12.30
N ALA A 37 -1.33 -17.89 11.14
CA ALA A 37 -1.82 -18.36 9.84
C ALA A 37 -1.78 -19.88 9.64
N ALA A 38 -0.91 -20.59 10.36
CA ALA A 38 -0.85 -22.04 10.34
C ALA A 38 -2.14 -22.75 10.80
N GLN A 39 -3.02 -22.04 11.53
CA GLN A 39 -4.33 -22.57 11.92
C GLN A 39 -5.33 -22.58 10.74
N VAL A 40 -5.07 -21.78 9.71
CA VAL A 40 -5.91 -21.65 8.51
C VAL A 40 -5.24 -22.32 7.31
N LEU A 41 -3.94 -22.10 7.14
CA LEU A 41 -3.15 -22.67 6.06
C LEU A 41 -2.71 -24.09 6.45
N THR A 42 -3.57 -25.07 6.12
CA THR A 42 -3.27 -26.49 6.32
C THR A 42 -3.12 -27.18 4.96
N PRO A 43 -2.41 -28.32 4.86
CA PRO A 43 -2.23 -29.04 3.59
C PRO A 43 -3.56 -29.42 2.92
N ASP A 44 -4.59 -29.69 3.71
CA ASP A 44 -5.91 -30.12 3.22
C ASP A 44 -6.82 -28.92 2.83
N ALA A 45 -6.45 -27.70 3.19
CA ALA A 45 -7.25 -26.49 2.90
C ALA A 45 -7.24 -26.15 1.41
N GLY A 46 -6.21 -26.52 0.65
CA GLY A 46 -6.14 -26.41 -0.81
C GLY A 46 -6.14 -24.98 -1.32
N TYR A 47 -5.44 -24.06 -0.65
CA TYR A 47 -5.30 -22.68 -1.12
C TYR A 47 -4.37 -22.60 -2.34
N ASP A 48 -4.78 -21.84 -3.37
CA ASP A 48 -4.01 -21.61 -4.60
C ASP A 48 -2.97 -20.48 -4.45
N GLY A 49 -3.12 -19.62 -3.45
CA GLY A 49 -2.19 -18.53 -3.22
C GLY A 49 -2.56 -17.69 -2.01
N VAL A 50 -1.60 -16.86 -1.58
CA VAL A 50 -1.73 -15.92 -0.48
C VAL A 50 -1.37 -14.51 -0.98
N LEU A 51 -2.21 -13.52 -0.65
CA LEU A 51 -1.91 -12.11 -0.76
C LEU A 51 -1.64 -11.55 0.64
N HIS A 52 -0.42 -11.12 0.90
CA HIS A 52 0.01 -10.67 2.23
C HIS A 52 0.07 -9.16 2.32
N PHE A 53 -0.93 -8.55 2.95
CA PHE A 53 -1.05 -7.10 3.19
C PHE A 53 -0.74 -6.69 4.63
N ALA A 54 -0.99 -7.58 5.60
CA ALA A 54 -0.94 -7.26 7.02
C ALA A 54 0.42 -6.70 7.45
N ALA A 55 0.43 -5.47 7.97
CA ALA A 55 1.62 -4.80 8.48
C ALA A 55 1.26 -3.53 9.27
N LEU A 56 2.17 -3.09 10.13
CA LEU A 56 2.21 -1.71 10.61
C LEU A 56 2.89 -0.85 9.54
N ILE A 57 2.33 0.33 9.22
CA ILE A 57 2.71 1.12 8.04
C ILE A 57 3.24 2.53 8.35
N ALA A 58 3.06 3.05 9.57
CA ALA A 58 3.42 4.41 9.92
C ALA A 58 4.94 4.58 10.08
N ALA A 59 5.62 5.12 9.05
CA ALA A 59 7.07 5.28 9.01
C ALA A 59 7.61 6.08 10.21
N GLY A 60 6.92 7.15 10.63
CA GLY A 60 7.30 7.95 11.80
C GLY A 60 7.23 7.15 13.11
N GLU A 61 6.15 6.41 13.34
CA GLU A 61 6.01 5.55 14.52
C GLU A 61 7.09 4.45 14.54
N SER A 62 7.47 3.93 13.37
CA SER A 62 8.50 2.89 13.26
C SER A 62 9.85 3.31 13.83
N MET A 63 10.15 4.61 13.87
CA MET A 63 11.37 5.15 14.46
C MET A 63 11.30 5.30 15.98
N VAL A 64 10.09 5.33 16.55
CA VAL A 64 9.84 5.46 17.98
C VAL A 64 9.64 4.10 18.64
N ARG A 65 9.02 3.16 17.91
CA ARG A 65 8.69 1.80 18.38
C ARG A 65 9.21 0.73 17.41
N PRO A 66 10.52 0.68 17.14
CA PRO A 66 11.08 -0.23 16.14
C PRO A 66 10.79 -1.71 16.44
N GLU A 67 10.78 -2.12 17.70
CA GLU A 67 10.48 -3.50 18.13
C GLU A 67 9.09 -3.96 17.67
N ALA A 68 8.08 -3.09 17.76
CA ALA A 68 6.72 -3.40 17.32
C ALA A 68 6.67 -3.68 15.82
N TYR A 69 7.42 -2.89 15.03
CA TYR A 69 7.50 -3.05 13.58
C TYR A 69 8.26 -4.32 13.17
N TRP A 70 9.37 -4.64 13.83
CA TRP A 70 10.08 -5.89 13.57
C TRP A 70 9.20 -7.10 13.88
N HIS A 71 8.48 -7.09 14.99
CA HIS A 71 7.57 -8.20 15.33
C HIS A 71 6.37 -8.30 14.37
N ALA A 72 5.64 -7.20 14.17
CA ALA A 72 4.44 -7.22 13.35
C ALA A 72 4.74 -7.48 11.86
N ASN A 73 5.79 -6.85 11.30
CA ASN A 73 6.04 -6.90 9.87
C ASN A 73 6.98 -8.05 9.47
N THR A 74 8.04 -8.33 10.23
CA THR A 74 9.04 -9.32 9.83
C THR A 74 8.80 -10.67 10.50
N VAL A 75 8.74 -10.72 11.83
CA VAL A 75 8.56 -12.00 12.55
C VAL A 75 7.24 -12.66 12.16
N SER A 76 6.14 -11.89 12.12
CA SER A 76 4.83 -12.41 11.70
C SER A 76 4.81 -12.85 10.23
N SER A 77 5.53 -12.14 9.34
CA SER A 77 5.65 -12.56 7.94
C SER A 77 6.45 -13.84 7.79
N ILE A 78 7.51 -14.05 8.58
CA ILE A 78 8.26 -15.33 8.59
C ILE A 78 7.35 -16.47 9.01
N ALA A 79 6.55 -16.28 10.08
CA ALA A 79 5.58 -17.29 10.51
C ALA A 79 4.53 -17.61 9.42
N LEU A 80 4.05 -16.58 8.68
CA LEU A 80 3.18 -16.79 7.53
C LEU A 80 3.87 -17.60 6.42
N VAL A 81 5.11 -17.27 6.08
CA VAL A 81 5.87 -17.97 5.03
C VAL A 81 6.11 -19.44 5.42
N ASP A 82 6.40 -19.72 6.69
CA ASP A 82 6.47 -21.09 7.20
C ASP A 82 5.13 -21.83 7.06
N ALA A 83 4.02 -21.18 7.36
CA ALA A 83 2.68 -21.74 7.19
C ALA A 83 2.36 -22.01 5.70
N VAL A 84 2.69 -21.08 4.81
CA VAL A 84 2.54 -21.21 3.34
C VAL A 84 3.31 -22.43 2.83
N ARG A 85 4.58 -22.59 3.25
CA ARG A 85 5.43 -23.70 2.88
C ARG A 85 4.87 -25.04 3.39
N ASN A 86 4.49 -25.11 4.66
CA ASN A 86 3.98 -26.33 5.30
C ASN A 86 2.62 -26.74 4.70
N ALA A 87 1.77 -25.78 4.35
CA ALA A 87 0.50 -26.02 3.67
C ALA A 87 0.66 -26.30 2.16
N ARG A 88 1.87 -26.17 1.61
CA ARG A 88 2.17 -26.32 0.18
C ARG A 88 1.38 -25.34 -0.71
N VAL A 89 1.11 -24.14 -0.20
CA VAL A 89 0.50 -23.09 -1.02
C VAL A 89 1.51 -22.62 -2.07
N PRO A 90 1.19 -22.70 -3.37
CA PRO A 90 2.19 -22.54 -4.42
C PRO A 90 2.65 -21.11 -4.64
N ARG A 91 1.85 -20.11 -4.27
CA ARG A 91 2.09 -18.70 -4.63
C ARG A 91 1.91 -17.76 -3.45
N LEU A 92 2.77 -16.76 -3.36
CA LEU A 92 2.64 -15.67 -2.41
C LEU A 92 2.94 -14.33 -3.07
N VAL A 93 2.01 -13.37 -2.96
CA VAL A 93 2.22 -11.97 -3.33
C VAL A 93 2.32 -11.13 -2.08
N PHE A 94 3.38 -10.36 -1.98
CA PHE A 94 3.68 -9.54 -0.81
C PHE A 94 3.53 -8.04 -1.13
N SER A 95 2.79 -7.36 -0.27
CA SER A 95 2.68 -5.92 -0.22
C SER A 95 3.97 -5.33 0.38
N SER A 96 4.93 -5.02 -0.49
CA SER A 96 6.17 -4.35 -0.13
C SER A 96 6.01 -2.82 -0.20
N THR A 97 7.09 -2.05 -0.28
CA THR A 97 7.03 -0.59 -0.21
C THR A 97 8.18 0.07 -0.96
N ALA A 98 7.96 1.28 -1.46
CA ALA A 98 9.02 2.17 -1.94
C ALA A 98 9.99 2.63 -0.84
N ALA A 99 9.60 2.59 0.43
CA ALA A 99 10.47 2.97 1.56
C ALA A 99 11.76 2.14 1.66
N VAL A 100 11.83 0.99 0.96
CA VAL A 100 13.07 0.17 0.86
C VAL A 100 14.20 0.91 0.14
N TYR A 101 13.89 1.89 -0.71
CA TYR A 101 14.89 2.65 -1.47
C TYR A 101 15.52 3.81 -0.68
N GLY A 102 14.87 4.27 0.39
CA GLY A 102 15.33 5.41 1.19
C GLY A 102 15.39 6.70 0.36
N ASN A 103 16.58 7.25 0.18
CA ASN A 103 16.83 8.46 -0.63
C ASN A 103 17.41 8.07 -1.99
N PRO A 104 16.59 7.79 -2.99
CA PRO A 104 17.05 7.36 -4.31
C PRO A 104 17.78 8.50 -5.04
N VAL A 105 18.81 8.13 -5.82
CA VAL A 105 19.57 9.08 -6.66
C VAL A 105 18.95 9.19 -8.06
N GLU A 106 18.37 8.08 -8.54
CA GLU A 106 17.78 7.99 -9.88
C GLU A 106 16.26 8.09 -9.82
N LEU A 107 15.67 8.86 -10.71
CA LEU A 107 14.24 9.03 -10.89
C LEU A 107 13.84 8.92 -12.37
N PRO A 108 12.77 8.22 -12.73
CA PRO A 108 11.97 7.34 -11.86
C PRO A 108 12.78 6.17 -11.31
N ILE A 109 12.44 5.71 -10.08
CA ILE A 109 13.18 4.67 -9.33
C ILE A 109 12.98 3.30 -9.98
N PRO A 110 14.01 2.64 -10.52
CA PRO A 110 13.90 1.27 -11.02
C PRO A 110 14.01 0.24 -9.89
N GLU A 111 13.58 -0.99 -10.13
CA GLU A 111 13.71 -2.09 -9.17
C GLU A 111 15.17 -2.45 -8.83
N THR A 112 16.09 -2.10 -9.71
CA THR A 112 17.54 -2.28 -9.54
C THR A 112 18.18 -1.24 -8.61
N ALA A 113 17.50 -0.14 -8.30
CA ALA A 113 18.01 0.92 -7.42
C ALA A 113 18.49 0.35 -6.07
N VAL A 114 19.46 1.02 -5.47
CA VAL A 114 20.03 0.65 -4.17
C VAL A 114 18.92 0.63 -3.12
N LYS A 115 18.89 -0.41 -2.27
CA LYS A 115 18.00 -0.56 -1.15
C LYS A 115 18.71 -0.06 0.11
N ALA A 116 18.32 1.12 0.59
CA ALA A 116 18.92 1.79 1.75
C ALA A 116 17.82 2.48 2.57
N PRO A 117 16.92 1.70 3.21
CA PRO A 117 15.79 2.26 3.95
C PRO A 117 16.25 3.21 5.05
N THR A 118 15.60 4.37 5.17
CA THR A 118 15.90 5.41 6.16
C THR A 118 15.05 5.29 7.43
N ASN A 119 14.13 4.32 7.48
CA ASN A 119 13.26 4.08 8.63
C ASN A 119 13.06 2.58 8.85
N THR A 120 12.63 2.22 10.07
CA THR A 120 12.43 0.82 10.46
C THR A 120 11.33 0.14 9.63
N TYR A 121 10.25 0.87 9.28
CA TYR A 121 9.21 0.30 8.41
C TYR A 121 9.78 -0.21 7.09
N GLY A 122 10.54 0.63 6.36
CA GLY A 122 11.20 0.22 5.12
C GLY A 122 12.18 -0.95 5.32
N ALA A 123 12.94 -0.93 6.42
CA ALA A 123 13.87 -2.02 6.76
C ALA A 123 13.14 -3.34 7.00
N THR A 124 11.99 -3.34 7.71
CA THR A 124 11.20 -4.55 7.95
C THR A 124 10.62 -5.13 6.67
N LYS A 125 10.15 -4.28 5.74
CA LYS A 125 9.64 -4.72 4.44
C LYS A 125 10.76 -5.30 3.55
N LEU A 126 11.93 -4.67 3.55
CA LEU A 126 13.11 -5.19 2.84
C LEU A 126 13.55 -6.56 3.40
N ALA A 127 13.50 -6.75 4.71
CA ALA A 127 13.83 -8.03 5.32
C ALA A 127 12.89 -9.15 4.82
N VAL A 128 11.58 -8.88 4.66
CA VAL A 128 10.63 -9.85 4.09
C VAL A 128 10.94 -10.12 2.61
N ASP A 129 11.29 -9.11 1.80
CA ASP A 129 11.75 -9.32 0.42
C ASP A 129 12.93 -10.31 0.36
N LEU A 130 13.89 -10.21 1.29
CA LEU A 130 15.04 -11.12 1.37
C LEU A 130 14.63 -12.53 1.81
N VAL A 131 13.70 -12.67 2.75
CA VAL A 131 13.13 -13.98 3.15
C VAL A 131 12.47 -14.63 1.94
N LEU A 132 11.62 -13.94 1.21
CA LEU A 132 10.94 -14.47 0.04
C LEU A 132 11.92 -14.89 -1.07
N THR A 133 13.01 -14.15 -1.25
CA THR A 133 14.07 -14.54 -2.19
C THR A 133 14.70 -15.87 -1.78
N SER A 134 14.99 -16.05 -0.50
CA SER A 134 15.58 -17.28 0.03
C SER A 134 14.63 -18.47 -0.08
N GLU A 135 13.35 -18.28 0.27
CA GLU A 135 12.31 -19.30 0.19
C GLU A 135 12.03 -19.75 -1.26
N ALA A 136 12.03 -18.80 -2.20
CA ALA A 136 11.89 -19.13 -3.61
C ALA A 136 12.99 -20.09 -4.08
N VAL A 137 14.24 -19.79 -3.73
CA VAL A 137 15.41 -20.62 -4.13
C VAL A 137 15.44 -21.96 -3.41
N ALA A 138 15.14 -21.97 -2.10
CA ALA A 138 15.31 -23.17 -1.28
C ALA A 138 14.11 -24.13 -1.36
N HIS A 139 12.90 -23.61 -1.57
CA HIS A 139 11.64 -24.34 -1.43
C HIS A 139 10.70 -24.21 -2.63
N ASP A 140 11.18 -23.70 -3.74
CA ASP A 140 10.43 -23.55 -5.00
C ASP A 140 9.17 -22.67 -4.87
N LEU A 141 9.11 -21.77 -3.89
CA LEU A 141 8.00 -20.84 -3.71
C LEU A 141 7.92 -19.89 -4.90
N ALA A 142 6.74 -19.73 -5.50
CA ALA A 142 6.48 -18.67 -6.47
C ALA A 142 6.12 -17.38 -5.72
N ALA A 143 7.08 -16.46 -5.58
CA ALA A 143 6.89 -15.24 -4.81
C ALA A 143 6.92 -13.97 -5.69
N VAL A 144 6.09 -13.00 -5.37
CA VAL A 144 6.12 -11.67 -5.97
C VAL A 144 6.02 -10.60 -4.89
N SER A 145 6.91 -9.60 -4.93
CA SER A 145 6.81 -8.40 -4.11
C SER A 145 6.38 -7.22 -4.97
N LEU A 146 5.35 -6.51 -4.54
CA LEU A 146 4.89 -5.28 -5.17
C LEU A 146 5.33 -4.08 -4.31
N ARG A 147 6.22 -3.25 -4.84
CA ARG A 147 6.71 -2.03 -4.19
C ARG A 147 5.95 -0.84 -4.72
N TYR A 148 5.10 -0.27 -3.90
CA TYR A 148 4.30 0.89 -4.26
C TYR A 148 4.51 2.05 -3.30
N PHE A 149 4.03 3.19 -3.71
CA PHE A 149 4.23 4.47 -3.06
C PHE A 149 2.97 4.84 -2.27
N ASN A 150 2.28 5.93 -2.61
CA ASN A 150 1.09 6.32 -1.90
C ASN A 150 -0.15 5.72 -2.58
N VAL A 151 -0.88 4.91 -1.86
CA VAL A 151 -2.17 4.40 -2.33
C VAL A 151 -3.23 5.46 -2.06
N ALA A 152 -4.15 5.66 -3.00
CA ALA A 152 -5.22 6.64 -2.88
C ALA A 152 -6.52 6.13 -3.53
N GLY A 153 -7.59 6.88 -3.36
CA GLY A 153 -8.90 6.51 -3.90
C GLY A 153 -9.70 5.59 -2.98
N ALA A 154 -10.75 5.03 -3.53
CA ALA A 154 -11.60 4.06 -2.85
C ALA A 154 -12.18 3.07 -3.85
N TYR A 155 -12.58 1.90 -3.37
CA TYR A 155 -13.34 0.94 -4.14
C TYR A 155 -14.83 1.17 -3.87
N LEU A 156 -15.58 1.49 -4.92
CA LEU A 156 -16.98 1.86 -4.85
C LEU A 156 -17.77 1.05 -5.90
N ARG A 157 -18.22 -0.15 -5.54
CA ARG A 157 -18.98 -1.02 -6.46
C ARG A 157 -20.01 -1.86 -5.72
N ASP A 158 -21.17 -2.07 -6.34
CA ASP A 158 -22.18 -3.06 -5.94
C ASP A 158 -22.60 -3.00 -4.46
N GLY A 159 -22.69 -1.79 -3.92
CA GLY A 159 -23.05 -1.57 -2.52
C GLY A 159 -21.90 -1.78 -1.53
N LEU A 160 -20.72 -2.16 -1.99
CA LEU A 160 -19.50 -2.22 -1.20
C LEU A 160 -18.68 -0.95 -1.41
N ALA A 161 -18.33 -0.28 -0.33
CA ALA A 161 -17.46 0.88 -0.33
C ALA A 161 -16.31 0.64 0.64
N ILE A 162 -15.07 0.64 0.11
CA ILE A 162 -13.85 0.44 0.87
C ILE A 162 -12.92 1.61 0.58
N GLY A 163 -12.55 2.35 1.62
CA GLY A 163 -11.64 3.48 1.53
C GLY A 163 -10.73 3.56 2.74
N GLU A 164 -9.77 4.42 2.66
CA GLU A 164 -8.78 4.64 3.70
C GLU A 164 -9.41 5.26 4.95
N ARG A 165 -9.14 4.68 6.11
CA ARG A 165 -9.51 5.17 7.44
C ARG A 165 -8.46 4.71 8.44
N HIS A 166 -7.54 5.59 8.80
CA HIS A 166 -6.59 5.34 9.88
C HIS A 166 -6.91 6.19 11.10
N ASP A 167 -6.52 5.73 12.27
CA ASP A 167 -6.57 6.50 13.51
C ASP A 167 -5.27 6.25 14.30
N PRO A 168 -4.37 7.25 14.39
CA PRO A 168 -4.45 8.58 13.74
C PRO A 168 -4.19 8.53 12.22
N GLU A 169 -4.83 9.45 11.48
CA GLU A 169 -4.58 9.61 10.05
C GLU A 169 -3.29 10.40 9.78
N THR A 170 -2.48 9.92 8.85
CA THR A 170 -1.16 10.50 8.53
C THR A 170 -0.94 10.78 7.04
N HIS A 171 -1.82 10.31 6.16
CA HIS A 171 -1.68 10.48 4.72
C HIS A 171 -2.30 11.79 4.23
N LEU A 172 -1.68 12.37 3.20
CA LEU A 172 -1.99 13.71 2.73
C LEU A 172 -3.45 13.87 2.25
N ILE A 173 -3.93 12.94 1.40
CA ILE A 173 -5.28 13.04 0.83
C ILE A 173 -6.36 12.94 1.91
N PRO A 174 -6.39 11.93 2.78
CA PRO A 174 -7.39 11.87 3.86
C PRO A 174 -7.35 13.07 4.80
N ILE A 175 -6.15 13.56 5.18
CA ILE A 175 -6.02 14.76 6.01
C ILE A 175 -6.59 16.00 5.28
N ALA A 176 -6.33 16.13 3.98
CA ALA A 176 -6.88 17.23 3.18
C ALA A 176 -8.41 17.15 3.08
N LEU A 177 -8.97 15.94 3.00
CA LEU A 177 -10.43 15.72 3.03
C LEU A 177 -11.03 16.08 4.39
N ASP A 178 -10.35 15.79 5.52
CA ASP A 178 -10.76 16.22 6.86
C ASP A 178 -10.83 17.76 6.95
N VAL A 179 -9.85 18.47 6.35
CA VAL A 179 -9.84 19.94 6.32
C VAL A 179 -10.98 20.47 5.43
N ALA A 180 -11.15 19.91 4.23
CA ALA A 180 -12.24 20.29 3.32
C ALA A 180 -13.63 20.08 3.95
N ALA A 181 -13.77 19.04 4.78
CA ALA A 181 -14.99 18.73 5.53
C ALA A 181 -15.16 19.56 6.81
N GLY A 182 -14.21 20.43 7.16
CA GLY A 182 -14.26 21.27 8.37
C GLY A 182 -13.96 20.52 9.68
N ARG A 183 -13.45 19.27 9.61
CA ARG A 183 -13.06 18.49 10.78
C ARG A 183 -11.65 18.83 11.30
N ARG A 184 -10.85 19.47 10.45
CA ARG A 184 -9.55 20.09 10.80
C ARG A 184 -9.53 21.53 10.35
N GLU A 185 -8.86 22.38 11.10
CA GLU A 185 -8.77 23.80 10.82
C GLU A 185 -7.96 24.10 9.55
N LYS A 186 -6.84 23.41 9.38
CA LYS A 186 -5.88 23.63 8.29
C LYS A 186 -5.06 22.39 7.98
N LEU A 187 -4.52 22.34 6.77
CA LEU A 187 -3.53 21.38 6.33
C LEU A 187 -2.13 21.95 6.51
N GLN A 188 -1.22 21.17 7.06
CA GLN A 188 0.21 21.52 7.08
C GLN A 188 0.93 20.88 5.88
N LEU A 189 1.61 21.69 5.07
CA LEU A 189 2.57 21.25 4.06
C LEU A 189 3.99 21.46 4.59
N PHE A 190 4.78 20.41 4.58
CA PHE A 190 6.13 20.41 5.13
C PHE A 190 7.17 20.76 4.06
N GLY A 191 7.63 22.01 4.09
CA GLY A 191 8.57 22.62 3.13
C GLY A 191 7.91 23.09 1.84
N ASP A 192 8.39 24.23 1.36
CA ASP A 192 8.01 24.86 0.08
C ASP A 192 9.22 25.33 -0.73
N ASP A 193 10.41 24.86 -0.33
CA ASP A 193 11.70 25.25 -0.88
C ASP A 193 12.49 24.05 -1.45
N TYR A 194 11.81 22.90 -1.71
CA TYR A 194 12.44 21.75 -2.37
C TYR A 194 12.79 22.07 -3.85
N PRO A 195 13.82 21.42 -4.42
CA PRO A 195 14.16 21.56 -5.84
C PRO A 195 13.16 20.83 -6.75
N THR A 196 11.91 21.25 -6.71
CA THR A 196 10.77 20.72 -7.44
C THR A 196 10.03 21.84 -8.15
N PRO A 197 9.11 21.59 -9.09
CA PRO A 197 8.47 22.64 -9.89
C PRO A 197 7.74 23.73 -9.08
N ASP A 198 7.20 23.41 -7.91
CA ASP A 198 6.45 24.35 -7.07
C ASP A 198 6.99 24.47 -5.64
N GLY A 199 8.18 23.90 -5.38
CA GLY A 199 8.83 23.91 -4.08
C GLY A 199 8.34 22.87 -3.09
N THR A 200 7.26 22.14 -3.37
CA THR A 200 6.75 21.08 -2.48
C THR A 200 7.21 19.69 -2.92
N CYS A 201 7.20 18.72 -2.00
CA CYS A 201 7.60 17.34 -2.35
C CYS A 201 6.77 16.76 -3.48
N VAL A 202 7.43 15.96 -4.33
CA VAL A 202 6.77 15.13 -5.35
C VAL A 202 6.61 13.71 -4.81
N ARG A 203 5.39 13.18 -4.91
CA ARG A 203 5.08 11.80 -4.53
C ARG A 203 4.34 11.10 -5.66
N ASP A 204 4.59 9.82 -5.81
CA ASP A 204 3.84 8.98 -6.74
C ASP A 204 2.60 8.42 -6.03
N TYR A 205 1.49 8.41 -6.73
CA TYR A 205 0.22 7.91 -6.25
C TYR A 205 -0.30 6.82 -7.17
N ILE A 206 -0.95 5.83 -6.58
CA ILE A 206 -1.60 4.73 -7.28
C ILE A 206 -3.03 4.57 -6.76
N HIS A 207 -3.98 4.44 -7.67
CA HIS A 207 -5.37 4.17 -7.27
C HIS A 207 -5.49 2.75 -6.68
N VAL A 208 -6.26 2.60 -5.59
CA VAL A 208 -6.41 1.31 -4.89
C VAL A 208 -6.94 0.19 -5.81
N GLU A 209 -7.81 0.49 -6.78
CA GLU A 209 -8.29 -0.50 -7.75
C GLU A 209 -7.18 -0.94 -8.71
N ASP A 210 -6.32 -0.02 -9.16
CA ASP A 210 -5.17 -0.33 -10.01
C ASP A 210 -4.14 -1.19 -9.27
N LEU A 211 -3.94 -0.90 -7.99
CA LEU A 211 -3.10 -1.71 -7.11
C LEU A 211 -3.68 -3.12 -6.92
N ALA A 212 -4.98 -3.23 -6.65
CA ALA A 212 -5.64 -4.53 -6.50
C ALA A 212 -5.50 -5.39 -7.77
N ARG A 213 -5.66 -4.79 -8.97
CA ARG A 213 -5.43 -5.49 -10.25
C ARG A 213 -3.98 -5.94 -10.40
N ALA A 214 -3.01 -5.13 -9.97
CA ALA A 214 -1.60 -5.54 -9.98
C ALA A 214 -1.36 -6.78 -9.13
N HIS A 215 -2.02 -6.90 -7.96
CA HIS A 215 -1.92 -8.08 -7.11
C HIS A 215 -2.48 -9.34 -7.80
N LEU A 216 -3.60 -9.22 -8.52
CA LEU A 216 -4.17 -10.35 -9.27
C LEU A 216 -3.27 -10.79 -10.43
N LEU A 217 -2.73 -9.84 -11.17
CA LEU A 217 -1.77 -10.12 -12.24
C LEU A 217 -0.49 -10.77 -11.68
N ALA A 218 0.04 -10.25 -10.57
CA ALA A 218 1.20 -10.81 -9.90
C ALA A 218 0.97 -12.24 -9.41
N LEU A 219 -0.20 -12.52 -8.82
CA LEU A 219 -0.56 -13.88 -8.38
C LEU A 219 -0.59 -14.86 -9.54
N THR A 220 -1.11 -14.43 -10.69
CA THR A 220 -1.20 -15.27 -11.90
C THR A 220 0.18 -15.47 -12.53
N ALA A 221 1.02 -14.43 -12.55
CA ALA A 221 2.34 -14.44 -13.19
C ALA A 221 3.45 -15.03 -12.29
N ALA A 222 3.14 -15.39 -11.04
CA ALA A 222 4.12 -15.96 -10.12
C ALA A 222 4.68 -17.29 -10.64
N VAL A 223 6.01 -17.44 -10.65
CA VAL A 223 6.74 -18.58 -11.21
C VAL A 223 7.45 -19.35 -10.09
N PRO A 224 7.26 -20.69 -9.97
CA PRO A 224 7.96 -21.51 -9.00
C PRO A 224 9.49 -21.30 -9.02
N GLY A 225 10.10 -21.29 -7.85
CA GLY A 225 11.54 -21.07 -7.69
C GLY A 225 12.02 -19.64 -7.98
N ARG A 226 11.12 -18.70 -8.15
CA ARG A 226 11.47 -17.30 -8.44
C ARG A 226 10.75 -16.33 -7.51
N HIS A 227 11.50 -15.37 -7.01
CA HIS A 227 10.96 -14.16 -6.39
C HIS A 227 11.10 -13.00 -7.37
N ARG A 228 9.98 -12.48 -7.84
CA ARG A 228 9.93 -11.31 -8.70
C ARG A 228 9.54 -10.07 -7.92
N ILE A 229 10.08 -8.94 -8.32
CA ILE A 229 9.84 -7.66 -7.65
C ILE A 229 9.40 -6.65 -8.71
N TYR A 230 8.32 -5.92 -8.45
CA TYR A 230 7.80 -4.89 -9.34
C TYR A 230 7.51 -3.61 -8.57
N ASN A 231 7.95 -2.49 -9.12
CA ASN A 231 7.51 -1.18 -8.67
C ASN A 231 6.16 -0.83 -9.31
N LEU A 232 5.30 -0.20 -8.55
CA LEU A 232 3.99 0.27 -9.00
C LEU A 232 3.81 1.74 -8.66
N GLY A 233 3.42 2.53 -9.65
CA GLY A 233 3.13 3.94 -9.56
C GLY A 233 2.65 4.47 -10.90
N ASN A 234 2.27 5.74 -10.98
CA ASN A 234 1.87 6.33 -12.24
C ASN A 234 3.09 6.76 -13.11
N GLY A 235 4.27 6.87 -12.50
CA GLY A 235 5.53 7.16 -13.18
C GLY A 235 5.81 8.63 -13.44
N SER A 236 4.89 9.54 -13.10
CA SER A 236 5.04 11.00 -13.26
C SER A 236 5.21 11.71 -11.93
N GLY A 237 4.56 11.20 -10.89
CA GLY A 237 4.45 11.84 -9.59
C GLY A 237 3.56 13.08 -9.61
N PHE A 238 3.20 13.55 -8.43
CA PHE A 238 2.44 14.77 -8.22
C PHE A 238 3.05 15.55 -7.05
N THR A 239 3.08 16.87 -7.15
CA THR A 239 3.50 17.71 -6.03
C THR A 239 2.40 17.74 -4.96
N ASN A 240 2.79 17.98 -3.71
CA ASN A 240 1.81 18.14 -2.63
C ASN A 240 0.85 19.31 -2.89
N ARG A 241 1.29 20.36 -3.57
CA ARG A 241 0.44 21.50 -3.96
C ARG A 241 -0.60 21.10 -5.01
N GLN A 242 -0.21 20.30 -6.00
CA GLN A 242 -1.16 19.74 -6.97
C GLN A 242 -2.25 18.90 -6.28
N VAL A 243 -1.89 18.10 -5.27
CA VAL A 243 -2.89 17.35 -4.49
C VAL A 243 -3.87 18.30 -3.79
N VAL A 244 -3.38 19.37 -3.17
CA VAL A 244 -4.22 20.40 -2.52
C VAL A 244 -5.19 21.03 -3.51
N ASP A 245 -4.70 21.39 -4.69
CA ASP A 245 -5.52 22.07 -5.70
C ASP A 245 -6.63 21.14 -6.25
N VAL A 246 -6.30 19.88 -6.50
CA VAL A 246 -7.31 18.88 -6.92
C VAL A 246 -8.32 18.60 -5.80
N VAL A 247 -7.91 18.56 -4.53
CA VAL A 247 -8.86 18.40 -3.42
C VAL A 247 -9.83 19.59 -3.37
N ARG A 248 -9.36 20.84 -3.56
CA ARG A 248 -10.23 22.03 -3.65
C ARG A 248 -11.23 21.93 -4.80
N GLU A 249 -10.74 21.53 -5.98
CA GLU A 249 -11.55 21.38 -7.18
C GLU A 249 -12.64 20.31 -6.99
N VAL A 250 -12.26 19.11 -6.54
CA VAL A 250 -13.16 17.97 -6.41
C VAL A 250 -14.18 18.17 -5.29
N THR A 251 -13.77 18.74 -4.16
CA THR A 251 -14.67 18.91 -3.01
C THR A 251 -15.54 20.16 -3.11
N GLY A 252 -15.08 21.18 -3.85
CA GLY A 252 -15.72 22.51 -3.88
C GLY A 252 -15.56 23.29 -2.58
N HIS A 253 -14.70 22.82 -1.64
CA HIS A 253 -14.51 23.44 -0.33
C HIS A 253 -13.16 24.15 -0.22
N PRO A 254 -13.06 25.22 0.60
CA PRO A 254 -11.78 25.84 0.90
C PRO A 254 -10.89 24.84 1.66
N LEU A 255 -9.61 24.86 1.32
CA LEU A 255 -8.59 24.07 2.01
C LEU A 255 -7.51 25.03 2.52
N PRO A 256 -7.63 25.57 3.73
CA PRO A 256 -6.59 26.38 4.34
C PRO A 256 -5.29 25.60 4.48
N VAL A 257 -4.18 26.19 4.04
CA VAL A 257 -2.84 25.56 4.08
C VAL A 257 -1.89 26.43 4.88
N GLU A 258 -1.11 25.79 5.75
CA GLU A 258 0.01 26.37 6.46
C GLU A 258 1.30 25.68 6.01
N ILE A 259 2.32 26.47 5.69
CA ILE A 259 3.66 25.93 5.40
C ILE A 259 4.40 25.73 6.72
N ALA A 260 4.84 24.50 6.94
CA ALA A 260 5.68 24.10 8.07
C ALA A 260 7.12 23.81 7.60
N PRO A 261 8.11 23.82 8.50
CA PRO A 261 9.47 23.41 8.15
C PRO A 261 9.52 22.02 7.52
N ARG A 262 10.53 21.74 6.69
CA ARG A 262 10.75 20.40 6.13
C ARG A 262 10.83 19.35 7.22
N ARG A 263 10.34 18.17 6.95
CA ARG A 263 10.60 17.00 7.81
C ARG A 263 12.01 16.48 7.54
N ASP A 264 12.72 16.15 8.60
CA ASP A 264 14.05 15.56 8.48
C ASP A 264 13.99 14.23 7.70
N GLY A 265 14.88 14.11 6.72
CA GLY A 265 14.98 12.89 5.89
C GLY A 265 13.90 12.73 4.82
N ASP A 266 13.02 13.73 4.61
CA ASP A 266 11.99 13.65 3.57
C ASP A 266 12.61 13.97 2.19
N PRO A 267 12.63 13.02 1.23
CA PRO A 267 13.21 13.26 -0.10
C PRO A 267 12.32 14.22 -0.90
N ALA A 268 12.98 15.04 -1.75
CA ALA A 268 12.27 15.99 -2.61
C ALA A 268 11.30 15.31 -3.58
N ALA A 269 11.67 14.15 -4.12
CA ALA A 269 10.84 13.38 -5.05
C ALA A 269 10.98 11.88 -4.83
N LEU A 270 9.84 11.19 -4.89
CA LEU A 270 9.74 9.73 -4.90
C LEU A 270 8.76 9.33 -6.00
N VAL A 271 9.29 8.82 -7.13
CA VAL A 271 8.51 8.43 -8.31
C VAL A 271 8.99 7.08 -8.80
N ALA A 272 8.08 6.15 -9.02
CA ALA A 272 8.38 4.79 -9.48
C ALA A 272 8.63 4.73 -10.99
N SER A 273 9.59 3.90 -11.46
CA SER A 273 9.46 3.29 -12.77
C SER A 273 8.58 2.04 -12.64
N ALA A 274 7.45 2.03 -13.33
CA ALA A 274 6.56 0.87 -13.41
C ALA A 274 6.75 0.10 -14.74
N ASP A 275 7.85 0.30 -15.44
CA ASP A 275 8.09 -0.25 -16.78
C ASP A 275 8.18 -1.77 -16.75
N LEU A 276 8.81 -2.35 -15.71
CA LEU A 276 8.91 -3.79 -15.56
C LEU A 276 7.53 -4.43 -15.33
N ALA A 277 6.69 -3.81 -14.50
CA ALA A 277 5.31 -4.27 -14.29
C ALA A 277 4.46 -4.19 -15.60
N ARG A 278 4.64 -3.14 -16.40
CA ARG A 278 4.00 -3.02 -17.72
C ARG A 278 4.45 -4.13 -18.67
N GLN A 279 5.75 -4.39 -18.73
CA GLN A 279 6.34 -5.37 -19.67
C GLN A 279 6.02 -6.81 -19.29
N GLU A 280 6.15 -7.18 -18.02
CA GLU A 280 6.06 -8.56 -17.58
C GLU A 280 4.66 -8.97 -17.09
N LEU A 281 3.90 -8.03 -16.48
CA LEU A 281 2.54 -8.29 -16.00
C LEU A 281 1.45 -7.77 -16.94
N GLY A 282 1.80 -6.93 -17.94
CA GLY A 282 0.80 -6.22 -18.74
C GLY A 282 -0.01 -5.20 -17.91
N TRP A 283 0.52 -4.80 -16.75
CA TRP A 283 -0.19 -3.90 -15.86
C TRP A 283 -0.20 -2.47 -16.39
N VAL A 284 -1.39 -1.89 -16.52
CA VAL A 284 -1.60 -0.50 -16.92
C VAL A 284 -2.62 0.12 -15.97
N PRO A 285 -2.33 1.28 -15.35
CA PRO A 285 -3.32 1.94 -14.50
C PRO A 285 -4.52 2.43 -15.34
N GLU A 286 -5.73 2.20 -14.83
CA GLU A 286 -6.99 2.65 -15.45
C GLU A 286 -7.48 3.97 -14.84
N LYS A 287 -7.06 4.27 -13.60
CA LYS A 287 -7.38 5.49 -12.87
C LYS A 287 -6.10 6.27 -12.50
N PRO A 288 -5.32 6.76 -13.48
CA PRO A 288 -4.01 7.34 -13.23
C PRO A 288 -4.05 8.79 -12.73
N THR A 289 -5.22 9.46 -12.71
CA THR A 289 -5.30 10.88 -12.39
C THR A 289 -5.54 11.15 -10.91
N LEU A 290 -5.03 12.27 -10.39
CA LEU A 290 -5.38 12.72 -9.04
C LEU A 290 -6.89 12.95 -8.88
N THR A 291 -7.55 13.42 -9.95
CA THR A 291 -9.00 13.67 -9.94
C THR A 291 -9.78 12.39 -9.68
N ASP A 292 -9.40 11.27 -10.33
CA ASP A 292 -10.03 9.97 -10.06
C ASP A 292 -9.78 9.53 -8.60
N MET A 293 -8.52 9.61 -8.14
CA MET A 293 -8.12 9.19 -6.80
C MET A 293 -8.81 10.01 -5.71
N VAL A 294 -8.79 11.33 -5.83
CA VAL A 294 -9.44 12.24 -4.87
C VAL A 294 -10.96 12.16 -4.97
N GLY A 295 -11.50 11.99 -6.17
CA GLY A 295 -12.93 11.86 -6.40
C GLY A 295 -13.53 10.64 -5.70
N ASP A 296 -12.92 9.47 -5.88
CA ASP A 296 -13.37 8.23 -5.24
C ASP A 296 -13.14 8.26 -3.72
N ALA A 297 -12.00 8.81 -3.27
CA ALA A 297 -11.74 9.01 -1.84
C ALA A 297 -12.77 9.94 -1.20
N TRP A 298 -13.14 11.05 -1.86
CA TRP A 298 -14.16 11.99 -1.37
C TRP A 298 -15.55 11.38 -1.35
N ALA A 299 -15.93 10.60 -2.37
CA ALA A 299 -17.21 9.90 -2.40
C ALA A 299 -17.34 8.93 -1.23
N PHE A 300 -16.30 8.11 -0.96
CA PHE A 300 -16.23 7.24 0.21
C PHE A 300 -16.31 8.02 1.52
N TYR A 301 -15.50 9.08 1.63
CA TYR A 301 -15.41 9.91 2.84
C TYR A 301 -16.77 10.51 3.22
N ARG A 302 -17.52 11.06 2.26
CA ARG A 302 -18.86 11.60 2.50
C ARG A 302 -19.83 10.56 3.04
N ALA A 303 -19.88 9.40 2.38
CA ALA A 303 -20.85 8.36 2.72
C ALA A 303 -20.54 7.63 4.04
N HIS A 304 -19.26 7.52 4.43
CA HIS A 304 -18.86 6.62 5.52
C HIS A 304 -18.17 7.33 6.69
N VAL A 305 -17.74 8.55 6.53
CA VAL A 305 -17.06 9.31 7.58
C VAL A 305 -17.92 10.48 8.06
N LEU A 306 -18.55 11.22 7.15
CA LEU A 306 -19.41 12.36 7.51
C LEU A 306 -20.80 11.94 7.98
N GLU A 307 -21.43 10.97 7.31
CA GLU A 307 -22.80 10.54 7.65
C GLU A 307 -22.86 9.70 8.94
N GLN A 308 -21.75 9.20 9.46
CA GLN A 308 -21.66 8.43 10.70
C GLN A 308 -21.19 9.25 11.90
N SER A 309 -20.90 10.55 11.72
CA SER A 309 -20.50 11.52 12.76
C SER A 309 -21.64 12.38 13.18
#